data_e5bdd944258ea79b1ef394f568315971
#
_entry.id   e5bdd944258ea79b1ef394f568315971
#
_cell.length_a   1.000
_cell.length_b   1.000
_cell.length_c   1.000
_cell.angle_alpha   90.00
_cell.angle_beta   90.00
_cell.angle_gamma   90.00
#
_symmetry.space_group_name_H-M   'P 1'
#
loop_
_entity.id
_entity.type
_entity.pdbx_description
1 polymer ?
#
loop_
_entity_poly.entity_id
_entity_poly.type
_entity_poly.pdbx_seq_one_letter_code
_entity_poly.pdbx_strand_id
1 'polypeptide(L)'
;MWTGLALPFAGALVAMLRDLRAASPPVSVAIPPDLPVGLSVLDGVIMHRGEHGSLSAYSSRCTHLGCRIDRIIGGEAVCPCHGSRYRHDGTVSSGPATRPLTQLRVEPDAATGGWIARPS
;
A
#
# COMPACT_ATOMS: atom_id res chain seq x y z
N MET A 1 -53.98 1.44 -27.33
CA MET A 1 -53.08 2.36 -26.59
C MET A 1 -52.10 1.54 -25.79
N TRP A 2 -50.91 1.44 -26.27
CA TRP A 2 -49.80 0.79 -25.54
C TRP A 2 -48.97 1.90 -24.94
N THR A 3 -49.16 2.14 -23.66
CA THR A 3 -48.24 2.97 -22.88
C THR A 3 -47.04 2.11 -22.51
N GLY A 4 -45.93 2.38 -23.19
CA GLY A 4 -44.66 1.68 -22.92
C GLY A 4 -44.20 1.92 -21.50
N LEU A 5 -44.14 0.87 -20.70
CA LEU A 5 -43.34 0.85 -19.48
C LEU A 5 -41.86 0.89 -19.89
N ALA A 6 -41.30 2.08 -20.01
CA ALA A 6 -39.87 2.25 -20.16
C ALA A 6 -39.18 1.83 -18.85
N LEU A 7 -38.33 0.85 -18.96
CA LEU A 7 -37.62 0.09 -17.95
C LEU A 7 -36.79 0.94 -17.00
N PRO A 8 -36.99 0.84 -15.68
CA PRO A 8 -36.10 1.43 -14.70
C PRO A 8 -34.78 0.64 -14.54
N PHE A 9 -34.63 -0.48 -15.24
CA PHE A 9 -33.48 -1.37 -15.09
C PHE A 9 -32.15 -0.83 -15.68
N ALA A 10 -32.21 0.01 -16.71
CA ALA A 10 -31.00 0.58 -17.30
C ALA A 10 -30.29 1.56 -16.36
N GLY A 11 -31.05 2.33 -15.58
CA GLY A 11 -30.50 3.26 -14.59
C GLY A 11 -29.84 2.57 -13.42
N ALA A 12 -30.42 1.48 -12.93
CA ALA A 12 -29.88 0.70 -11.83
C ALA A 12 -28.58 -0.01 -12.21
N LEU A 13 -28.49 -0.54 -13.43
CA LEU A 13 -27.27 -1.19 -13.92
C LEU A 13 -26.13 -0.18 -14.10
N VAL A 14 -26.42 1.01 -14.63
CA VAL A 14 -25.41 2.07 -14.77
C VAL A 14 -24.94 2.59 -13.41
N ALA A 15 -25.83 2.71 -12.43
CA ALA A 15 -25.47 3.09 -11.05
C ALA A 15 -24.59 2.01 -10.43
N MET A 16 -24.95 0.75 -10.56
CA MET A 16 -24.16 -0.38 -10.05
C MET A 16 -22.78 -0.49 -10.71
N LEU A 17 -22.68 -0.22 -12.01
CA LEU A 17 -21.41 -0.17 -12.73
C LEU A 17 -20.56 1.06 -12.36
N ARG A 18 -21.19 2.16 -11.96
CA ARG A 18 -20.48 3.33 -11.41
C ARG A 18 -19.94 3.05 -10.01
N ASP A 19 -20.70 2.34 -9.18
CA ASP A 19 -20.24 1.92 -7.84
C ASP A 19 -19.10 0.90 -7.91
N LEU A 20 -19.14 0.01 -8.89
CA LEU A 20 -18.02 -0.93 -9.16
C LEU A 20 -16.77 -0.20 -9.73
N ARG A 21 -16.95 0.96 -10.36
CA ARG A 21 -15.88 1.83 -10.85
C ARG A 21 -15.47 2.92 -9.85
N ALA A 22 -16.26 3.15 -8.83
CA ALA A 22 -15.77 3.80 -7.63
C ALA A 22 -14.78 2.84 -6.98
N ALA A 23 -13.61 2.69 -7.64
CA ALA A 23 -12.46 2.06 -7.05
C ALA A 23 -12.33 2.66 -5.66
N SER A 24 -12.28 1.81 -4.63
CA SER A 24 -11.95 2.24 -3.29
C SER A 24 -10.85 3.28 -3.41
N PRO A 25 -11.01 4.49 -2.85
CA PRO A 25 -9.97 5.50 -2.96
C PRO A 25 -8.66 4.85 -2.58
N PRO A 26 -7.57 5.14 -3.29
CA PRO A 26 -6.28 4.54 -2.98
C PRO A 26 -6.04 4.75 -1.50
N VAL A 27 -5.90 3.65 -0.76
CA VAL A 27 -5.78 3.68 0.69
C VAL A 27 -4.53 4.47 1.02
N SER A 28 -4.73 5.70 1.50
CA SER A 28 -3.64 6.51 2.03
C SER A 28 -3.41 6.13 3.48
N VAL A 29 -2.15 5.95 3.85
CA VAL A 29 -1.75 5.60 5.21
C VAL A 29 -1.01 6.77 5.83
N ALA A 30 -1.51 7.25 6.97
CA ALA A 30 -0.86 8.29 7.75
C ALA A 30 0.36 7.71 8.48
N ILE A 31 1.50 8.37 8.34
CA ILE A 31 2.76 7.99 8.97
C ILE A 31 3.08 9.03 10.05
N PRO A 32 3.27 8.62 11.31
CA PRO A 32 3.51 9.55 12.41
C PRO A 32 4.88 10.24 12.29
N PRO A 33 5.02 11.47 12.83
CA PRO A 33 6.27 12.24 12.75
C PRO A 33 7.41 11.65 13.58
N ASP A 34 7.09 10.86 14.60
CA ASP A 34 8.02 10.25 15.53
C ASP A 34 8.47 8.83 15.13
N LEU A 35 8.33 8.49 13.85
CA LEU A 35 8.76 7.20 13.32
C LEU A 35 10.26 6.99 13.60
N PRO A 36 10.66 5.84 14.19
CA PRO A 36 12.07 5.56 14.47
C PRO A 36 12.88 5.38 13.19
N VAL A 37 14.18 5.66 13.28
CA VAL A 37 15.15 5.37 12.19
C VAL A 37 15.17 3.87 11.91
N GLY A 38 15.30 3.51 10.65
CA GLY A 38 15.29 2.12 10.18
C GLY A 38 13.96 1.71 9.57
N LEU A 39 13.73 0.42 9.49
CA LEU A 39 12.51 -0.16 8.94
C LEU A 39 11.41 -0.27 10.00
N SER A 40 10.19 0.06 9.59
CA SER A 40 8.96 -0.13 10.37
C SER A 40 7.85 -0.63 9.48
N VAL A 41 6.85 -1.29 10.06
CA VAL A 41 5.62 -1.71 9.37
C VAL A 41 4.42 -1.11 10.07
N LEU A 42 3.56 -0.46 9.32
CA LEU A 42 2.31 0.13 9.81
C LEU A 42 1.23 0.05 8.73
N ASP A 43 0.08 -0.51 9.08
CA ASP A 43 -1.14 -0.51 8.24
C ASP A 43 -0.92 -0.90 6.77
N GLY A 44 -0.11 -1.92 6.52
CA GLY A 44 0.16 -2.40 5.17
C GLY A 44 1.23 -1.62 4.41
N VAL A 45 1.97 -0.76 5.10
CA VAL A 45 3.10 0.00 4.55
C VAL A 45 4.38 -0.37 5.30
N ILE A 46 5.43 -0.67 4.55
CA ILE A 46 6.79 -0.79 5.06
C ILE A 46 7.47 0.56 4.84
N MET A 47 8.02 1.14 5.90
CA MET A 47 8.65 2.45 5.86
C MET A 47 10.11 2.32 6.25
N HIS A 48 10.95 3.07 5.58
CA HIS A 48 12.34 3.24 5.94
C HIS A 48 12.63 4.71 6.22
N ARG A 49 12.95 5.03 7.47
CA ARG A 49 13.45 6.34 7.87
C ARG A 49 14.97 6.32 7.94
N GLY A 50 15.59 7.14 7.11
CA GLY A 50 17.04 7.35 7.15
C GLY A 50 17.47 8.25 8.30
N GLU A 51 18.74 8.19 8.68
CA GLU A 51 19.33 8.98 9.78
C GLU A 51 19.23 10.49 9.55
N HIS A 52 19.18 10.94 8.31
CA HIS A 52 19.08 12.36 7.95
C HIS A 52 17.65 12.82 7.63
N GLY A 53 16.65 12.06 8.06
CA GLY A 53 15.24 12.42 7.92
C GLY A 53 14.59 12.04 6.57
N SER A 54 15.29 11.35 5.68
CA SER A 54 14.68 10.78 4.48
C SER A 54 13.65 9.72 4.85
N LEU A 55 12.57 9.64 4.08
CA LEU A 55 11.54 8.65 4.26
C LEU A 55 11.19 7.99 2.93
N SER A 56 11.23 6.68 2.90
CA SER A 56 10.75 5.85 1.80
C SER A 56 9.65 4.93 2.29
N ALA A 57 8.68 4.64 1.44
CA ALA A 57 7.57 3.76 1.78
C ALA A 57 7.33 2.75 0.66
N TYR A 58 6.95 1.56 1.05
CA TYR A 58 6.68 0.43 0.17
C TYR A 58 5.40 -0.28 0.59
N SER A 59 4.71 -0.87 -0.37
CA SER A 59 3.62 -1.79 -0.06
C SER A 59 4.15 -2.98 0.75
N SER A 60 3.45 -3.37 1.80
CA SER A 60 3.79 -4.58 2.56
C SER A 60 3.38 -5.87 1.86
N ARG A 61 2.89 -5.77 0.64
CA ARG A 61 2.51 -6.95 -0.14
C ARG A 61 3.73 -7.61 -0.75
N CYS A 62 4.01 -8.84 -0.34
CA CYS A 62 5.10 -9.64 -0.88
C CYS A 62 4.92 -9.84 -2.39
N THR A 63 5.97 -9.58 -3.17
CA THR A 63 5.92 -9.66 -4.64
C THR A 63 5.97 -11.09 -5.16
N HIS A 64 6.19 -12.09 -4.29
CA HIS A 64 6.13 -13.50 -4.67
C HIS A 64 4.67 -13.94 -4.93
N LEU A 65 3.83 -14.03 -3.88
CA LEU A 65 2.44 -14.47 -3.97
C LEU A 65 1.44 -13.57 -3.22
N GLY A 66 1.84 -12.36 -2.86
CA GLY A 66 0.96 -11.36 -2.30
C GLY A 66 0.66 -11.48 -0.81
N CYS A 67 1.38 -12.28 -0.06
CA CYS A 67 1.25 -12.34 1.40
C CYS A 67 1.61 -11.00 2.04
N ARG A 68 0.98 -10.70 3.16
CA ARG A 68 1.28 -9.50 3.93
C ARG A 68 2.55 -9.66 4.73
N ILE A 69 3.48 -8.76 4.55
CA ILE A 69 4.69 -8.66 5.37
C ILE A 69 4.35 -7.83 6.59
N ASP A 70 4.56 -8.40 7.77
CA ASP A 70 4.18 -7.80 9.05
C ASP A 70 5.35 -7.74 10.05
N ARG A 71 6.57 -8.11 9.63
CA ARG A 71 7.72 -8.22 10.53
C ARG A 71 9.02 -7.74 9.90
N ILE A 72 9.84 -7.16 10.75
CA ILE A 72 11.22 -6.76 10.46
C ILE A 72 12.15 -7.63 11.31
N ILE A 73 13.09 -8.29 10.66
CA ILE A 73 14.06 -9.16 11.31
C ILE A 73 15.46 -8.85 10.77
N GLY A 74 16.39 -8.50 11.65
CA GLY A 74 17.76 -8.19 11.25
C GLY A 74 17.88 -7.03 10.28
N GLY A 75 16.99 -6.02 10.38
CA GLY A 75 16.99 -4.86 9.49
C GLY A 75 16.38 -5.12 8.10
N GLU A 76 15.71 -6.24 7.91
CA GLU A 76 15.03 -6.60 6.67
C GLU A 76 13.55 -6.91 6.88
N ALA A 77 12.72 -6.58 5.90
CA ALA A 77 11.33 -7.00 5.89
C ALA A 77 11.22 -8.47 5.46
N VAL A 78 10.53 -9.29 6.24
CA VAL A 78 10.45 -10.73 6.02
C VAL A 78 9.02 -11.16 5.76
N CYS A 79 8.80 -11.84 4.63
CA CYS A 79 7.51 -12.42 4.31
C CYS A 79 7.29 -13.72 5.11
N PRO A 80 6.17 -13.82 5.87
CA PRO A 80 5.92 -14.98 6.72
C PRO A 80 5.55 -16.26 5.94
N CYS A 81 5.09 -16.13 4.69
CA CYS A 81 4.60 -17.28 3.92
C CYS A 81 5.73 -18.18 3.42
N HIS A 82 6.73 -17.62 2.74
CA HIS A 82 7.81 -18.38 2.10
C HIS A 82 9.20 -17.79 2.38
N GLY A 83 9.31 -16.84 3.30
CA GLY A 83 10.58 -16.33 3.79
C GLY A 83 11.31 -15.36 2.85
N SER A 84 10.66 -14.80 1.83
CA SER A 84 11.26 -13.73 1.03
C SER A 84 11.70 -12.56 1.92
N ARG A 85 12.88 -12.02 1.66
CA ARG A 85 13.47 -10.94 2.45
C ARG A 85 13.76 -9.74 1.56
N TYR A 86 13.53 -8.55 2.10
CA TYR A 86 13.70 -7.28 1.40
C TYR A 86 14.52 -6.33 2.23
N ARG A 87 15.45 -5.64 1.57
CA ARG A 87 16.30 -4.60 2.18
C ARG A 87 15.50 -3.32 2.45
N HIS A 88 16.12 -2.40 3.13
CA HIS A 88 15.54 -1.08 3.45
C HIS A 88 15.15 -0.25 2.22
N ASP A 89 15.75 -0.50 1.07
CA ASP A 89 15.43 0.14 -0.21
C ASP A 89 14.36 -0.59 -1.03
N GLY A 90 13.74 -1.63 -0.46
CA GLY A 90 12.70 -2.43 -1.10
C GLY A 90 13.22 -3.52 -2.02
N THR A 91 14.53 -3.63 -2.25
CA THR A 91 15.10 -4.68 -3.11
C THR A 91 15.12 -6.03 -2.41
N VAL A 92 15.04 -7.12 -3.19
CA VAL A 92 15.10 -8.49 -2.68
C VAL A 92 16.52 -8.81 -2.22
N SER A 93 16.66 -9.30 -0.96
CA SER A 93 17.92 -9.87 -0.46
C SER A 93 17.92 -11.39 -0.51
N SER A 94 16.74 -12.02 -0.37
CA SER A 94 16.57 -13.47 -0.43
C SER A 94 15.20 -13.82 -1.00
N GLY A 95 15.17 -14.76 -1.98
CA GLY A 95 13.94 -15.24 -2.59
C GLY A 95 13.11 -16.12 -1.66
N PRO A 96 11.98 -16.60 -2.17
CA PRO A 96 11.63 -16.82 -3.59
C PRO A 96 11.18 -15.58 -4.41
N ALA A 97 10.89 -14.45 -3.81
CA ALA A 97 10.58 -13.23 -4.56
C ALA A 97 11.74 -12.82 -5.48
N THR A 98 11.41 -12.31 -6.67
CA THR A 98 12.38 -11.88 -7.69
C THR A 98 12.25 -10.40 -8.05
N ARG A 99 11.23 -9.72 -7.53
CA ARG A 99 10.95 -8.31 -7.81
C ARG A 99 10.99 -7.51 -6.52
N PRO A 100 11.43 -6.23 -6.57
CA PRO A 100 11.40 -5.36 -5.40
C PRO A 100 9.95 -5.11 -4.94
N LEU A 101 9.80 -4.65 -3.71
CA LEU A 101 8.53 -4.16 -3.19
C LEU A 101 8.06 -2.95 -4.02
N THR A 102 6.75 -2.83 -4.18
CA THR A 102 6.16 -1.67 -4.86
C THR A 102 6.38 -0.42 -4.01
N GLN A 103 7.07 0.56 -4.57
CA GLN A 103 7.29 1.83 -3.91
C GLN A 103 6.00 2.66 -3.87
N LEU A 104 5.76 3.31 -2.75
CA LEU A 104 4.66 4.23 -2.56
C LEU A 104 5.17 5.67 -2.60
N ARG A 105 4.29 6.59 -3.01
CA ARG A 105 4.57 8.02 -2.93
C ARG A 105 4.37 8.49 -1.50
N VAL A 106 5.31 9.27 -1.00
CA VAL A 106 5.27 9.88 0.34
C VAL A 106 5.13 11.39 0.21
N GLU A 107 4.16 11.95 0.90
CA GLU A 107 3.91 13.39 0.93
C GLU A 107 3.89 13.87 2.39
N PRO A 108 4.42 15.08 2.69
CA PRO A 108 4.28 15.67 4.03
C PRO A 108 2.82 15.87 4.40
N ASP A 109 2.48 15.62 5.66
CA ASP A 109 1.17 15.93 6.24
C ASP A 109 1.28 17.13 7.17
N ALA A 110 0.83 18.28 6.71
CA ALA A 110 0.87 19.52 7.49
C ALA A 110 -0.01 19.48 8.75
N ALA A 111 -1.06 18.63 8.76
CA ALA A 111 -1.97 18.53 9.90
C ALA A 111 -1.33 17.82 11.10
N THR A 112 -0.44 16.85 10.87
CA THR A 112 0.17 16.03 11.92
C THR A 112 1.67 16.28 12.11
N GLY A 113 2.32 16.90 11.13
CA GLY A 113 3.78 17.00 11.05
C GLY A 113 4.46 15.70 10.58
N GLY A 114 3.69 14.66 10.27
CA GLY A 114 4.15 13.40 9.70
C GLY A 114 4.05 13.39 8.18
N TRP A 115 3.69 12.24 7.64
CA TRP A 115 3.59 12.01 6.20
C TRP A 115 2.34 11.19 5.84
N ILE A 116 2.03 11.16 4.57
CA ILE A 116 0.99 10.30 3.99
C ILE A 116 1.63 9.46 2.90
N ALA A 117 1.53 8.14 3.02
CA ALA A 117 1.90 7.20 1.96
C ALA A 117 0.70 6.90 1.07
N ARG A 118 0.91 6.96 -0.25
CA ARG A 118 -0.13 6.70 -1.26
C ARG A 118 0.41 5.76 -2.33
N PRO A 119 -0.44 4.95 -2.97
CA PRO A 119 -0.08 4.27 -4.20
C PRO A 119 0.42 5.25 -5.26
N SER A 120 1.42 4.84 -6.00
CA SER A 120 2.00 5.64 -7.08
C SER A 120 1.10 5.69 -8.29
#